data_f1bb125ee0e0da5dbe76b7da0b447941
#
_entry.id   f1bb125ee0e0da5dbe76b7da0b447941
#
_cell.length_a   1.000
_cell.length_b   1.000
_cell.length_c   1.000
_cell.angle_alpha   90.00
_cell.angle_beta   90.00
_cell.angle_gamma   90.00
#
_symmetry.space_group_name_H-M   'P 1'
#
loop_
_entity.id
_entity.type
_entity.pdbx_description
1 polymer ?
#
loop_
_entity_poly.entity_id
_entity_poly.type
_entity_poly.pdbx_seq_one_letter_code
_entity_poly.pdbx_strand_id
1 'polypeptide(L)'
;MKRGDVALAVFPNTDGLTAKLRPVVIIQADGLDTGLPQVLVAMVTSNLRRQGKPYRVFIPLASAEGRASGLLSDSVVMADCVATIAVKAVNRVIGRMGREALDRALKVTLDL
;
A
#
# COMPACT_ATOMS: atom_id res chain seq x y z
N MET A 1 -5.85 -12.11 -2.99
CA MET A 1 -5.57 -10.72 -2.55
C MET A 1 -6.73 -9.82 -2.93
N LYS A 2 -7.13 -8.98 -2.01
CA LYS A 2 -8.24 -8.04 -2.22
C LYS A 2 -7.75 -6.61 -2.04
N ARG A 3 -8.44 -5.66 -2.67
CA ARG A 3 -8.18 -4.24 -2.48
C ARG A 3 -8.27 -3.88 -1.00
N GLY A 4 -7.25 -3.20 -0.48
CA GLY A 4 -7.12 -2.88 0.93
C GLY A 4 -6.31 -3.89 1.75
N ASP A 5 -5.98 -5.05 1.18
CA ASP A 5 -5.06 -5.97 1.86
C ASP A 5 -3.70 -5.32 2.01
N VAL A 6 -3.10 -5.51 3.20
CA VAL A 6 -1.72 -5.13 3.48
C VAL A 6 -0.85 -6.36 3.32
N ALA A 7 0.19 -6.27 2.53
CA ALA A 7 1.04 -7.41 2.21
C ALA A 7 2.52 -7.00 2.30
N LEU A 8 3.39 -8.00 2.46
CA LEU A 8 4.83 -7.82 2.28
C LEU A 8 5.17 -8.19 0.84
N ALA A 9 5.84 -7.29 0.14
CA ALA A 9 6.19 -7.49 -1.26
C ALA A 9 7.50 -6.82 -1.61
N VAL A 10 8.16 -7.33 -2.64
CA VAL A 10 9.34 -6.68 -3.22
C VAL A 10 8.86 -5.47 -4.00
N PHE A 11 9.26 -4.28 -3.54
CA PHE A 11 8.84 -3.00 -4.12
C PHE A 11 10.08 -2.23 -4.59
N PRO A 12 10.02 -1.60 -5.78
CA PRO A 12 11.16 -0.87 -6.32
C PRO A 12 11.53 0.34 -5.45
N ASN A 13 12.83 0.57 -5.29
CA ASN A 13 13.35 1.77 -4.66
C ASN A 13 13.29 2.96 -5.63
N THR A 14 13.42 4.17 -5.10
CA THR A 14 13.35 5.41 -5.90
C THR A 14 14.50 5.57 -6.88
N ASP A 15 15.59 4.80 -6.72
CA ASP A 15 16.73 4.83 -7.64
C ASP A 15 16.44 4.16 -9.00
N GLY A 16 15.32 3.41 -9.08
CA GLY A 16 14.92 2.68 -10.29
C GLY A 16 15.79 1.46 -10.60
N LEU A 17 16.76 1.13 -9.76
CA LEU A 17 17.73 0.06 -10.00
C LEU A 17 17.64 -1.08 -9.01
N THR A 18 17.19 -0.80 -7.78
CA THR A 18 17.10 -1.78 -6.70
C THR A 18 15.68 -1.90 -6.18
N ALA A 19 15.43 -2.98 -5.42
CA ALA A 19 14.14 -3.22 -4.79
C ALA A 19 14.38 -3.91 -3.45
N LYS A 20 13.43 -3.80 -2.53
CA LYS A 20 13.48 -4.53 -1.26
C LYS A 20 12.09 -4.91 -0.79
N LEU A 21 12.04 -5.87 0.13
CA LEU A 21 10.79 -6.30 0.77
C LEU A 21 10.24 -5.16 1.62
N ARG A 22 8.98 -4.77 1.36
CA ARG A 22 8.30 -3.67 2.05
C ARG A 22 6.84 -4.02 2.28
N PRO A 23 6.20 -3.42 3.29
CA PRO A 23 4.74 -3.43 3.33
C PRO A 23 4.18 -2.61 2.16
N VAL A 24 3.12 -3.13 1.57
CA VAL A 24 2.36 -2.48 0.50
C VAL A 24 0.87 -2.66 0.77
N VAL A 25 0.04 -1.82 0.14
CA VAL A 25 -1.41 -1.98 0.15
C VAL A 25 -1.86 -2.29 -1.26
N ILE A 26 -2.68 -3.32 -1.40
CA ILE A 26 -3.29 -3.66 -2.70
C ILE A 26 -4.32 -2.58 -3.04
N ILE A 27 -4.13 -1.90 -4.15
CA ILE A 27 -5.03 -0.83 -4.60
C ILE A 27 -5.81 -1.18 -5.86
N GLN A 28 -5.44 -2.26 -6.52
CA GLN A 28 -6.15 -2.74 -7.70
C GLN A 28 -7.58 -3.16 -7.33
N ALA A 29 -8.53 -2.83 -8.21
CA ALA A 29 -9.92 -3.22 -8.03
C ALA A 29 -10.06 -4.74 -7.91
N ASP A 30 -10.95 -5.19 -7.03
CA ASP A 30 -11.27 -6.60 -6.90
C ASP A 30 -11.88 -7.11 -8.22
N GLY A 31 -11.47 -8.29 -8.63
CA GLY A 31 -12.01 -8.92 -9.82
C GLY A 31 -11.58 -8.28 -11.15
N LEU A 32 -10.64 -7.34 -11.13
CA LEU A 32 -10.10 -6.78 -12.36
C LEU A 32 -9.19 -7.82 -13.02
N ASP A 33 -9.70 -8.48 -14.03
CA ASP A 33 -8.97 -9.49 -14.78
C ASP A 33 -8.24 -8.83 -15.95
N THR A 34 -6.96 -8.55 -15.74
CA THR A 34 -6.13 -7.95 -16.78
C THR A 34 -5.52 -8.98 -17.73
N GLY A 35 -5.62 -10.26 -17.39
CA GLY A 35 -4.93 -11.32 -18.11
C GLY A 35 -3.42 -11.39 -17.84
N LEU A 36 -2.92 -10.56 -16.91
CA LEU A 36 -1.49 -10.48 -16.58
C LEU A 36 -1.27 -10.87 -15.11
N PRO A 37 -0.15 -11.54 -14.79
CA PRO A 37 0.16 -11.97 -13.42
C PRO A 37 0.76 -10.79 -12.62
N GLN A 38 0.04 -9.68 -12.53
CA GLN A 38 0.47 -8.43 -11.95
C GLN A 38 -0.61 -7.85 -11.04
N VAL A 39 -0.19 -7.02 -10.10
CA VAL A 39 -1.10 -6.31 -9.20
C VAL A 39 -0.59 -4.90 -8.92
N LEU A 40 -1.51 -3.96 -8.83
CA LEU A 40 -1.22 -2.56 -8.54
C LEU A 40 -1.23 -2.33 -7.03
N VAL A 41 -0.16 -1.76 -6.51
CA VAL A 41 0.03 -1.55 -5.07
C VAL A 41 0.51 -0.14 -4.76
N ALA A 42 0.29 0.29 -3.52
CA ALA A 42 0.86 1.51 -2.95
C ALA A 42 1.86 1.16 -1.85
N MET A 43 2.94 1.93 -1.75
CA MET A 43 3.98 1.73 -0.76
C MET A 43 3.50 2.15 0.63
N VAL A 44 3.95 1.41 1.65
CA VAL A 44 3.80 1.79 3.06
C VAL A 44 5.19 2.04 3.63
N THR A 45 5.34 3.13 4.38
CA THR A 45 6.62 3.49 5.01
C THR A 45 6.45 3.72 6.50
N SER A 46 7.48 3.40 7.28
CA SER A 46 7.58 3.76 8.70
C SER A 46 8.20 5.14 8.91
N ASN A 47 8.58 5.84 7.85
CA ASN A 47 9.11 7.19 7.93
C ASN A 47 7.97 8.18 8.15
N LEU A 48 7.75 8.58 9.40
CA LEU A 48 6.63 9.44 9.78
C LEU A 48 6.74 10.88 9.28
N ARG A 49 7.87 11.28 8.72
CA ARG A 49 8.01 12.56 8.03
C ARG A 49 7.11 12.66 6.80
N ARG A 50 6.67 11.53 6.28
CA ARG A 50 5.80 11.47 5.09
C ARG A 50 4.33 11.74 5.38
N GLN A 51 3.92 11.78 6.65
CA GLN A 51 2.52 12.03 7.02
C GLN A 51 2.13 13.50 6.80
N GLY A 52 0.83 13.79 6.94
CA GLY A 52 0.32 15.16 6.92
C GLY A 52 -0.06 15.68 5.55
N LYS A 53 -0.17 14.82 4.56
CA LYS A 53 -0.60 15.17 3.20
C LYS A 53 -1.92 14.48 2.87
N PRO A 54 -2.82 15.11 2.09
CA PRO A 54 -4.12 14.50 1.76
C PRO A 54 -4.00 13.24 0.90
N TYR A 55 -2.88 13.03 0.22
CA TYR A 55 -2.60 11.84 -0.58
C TYR A 55 -1.82 10.77 0.19
N ARG A 56 -1.77 10.88 1.53
CA ARG A 56 -1.09 9.91 2.40
C ARG A 56 -1.99 9.58 3.58
N VAL A 57 -1.93 8.33 4.04
CA VAL A 57 -2.77 7.86 5.14
C VAL A 57 -1.88 7.45 6.30
N PHE A 58 -2.01 8.16 7.43
CA PHE A 58 -1.32 7.78 8.66
C PHE A 58 -2.07 6.66 9.36
N ILE A 59 -1.35 5.59 9.72
CA ILE A 59 -1.89 4.45 10.45
C ILE A 59 -1.13 4.32 11.76
N PRO A 60 -1.69 4.82 12.88
CA PRO A 60 -1.07 4.61 14.20
C PRO A 60 -1.22 3.15 14.62
N LEU A 61 -0.13 2.55 15.07
CA LEU A 61 -0.11 1.13 15.47
C LEU A 61 -1.13 0.83 16.58
N ALA A 62 -1.31 1.76 17.51
CA ALA A 62 -2.21 1.58 18.64
C ALA A 62 -3.69 1.70 18.29
N SER A 63 -4.02 2.12 17.05
CA SER A 63 -5.41 2.24 16.60
C SER A 63 -5.97 0.87 16.19
N ALA A 64 -7.31 0.81 16.03
CA ALA A 64 -7.96 -0.39 15.50
C ALA A 64 -7.45 -0.70 14.09
N GLU A 65 -7.26 0.33 13.27
CA GLU A 65 -6.71 0.22 11.90
C GLU A 65 -5.29 -0.34 11.93
N GLY A 66 -4.47 0.15 12.88
CA GLY A 66 -3.09 -0.32 13.04
C GLY A 66 -3.04 -1.80 13.39
N ARG A 67 -3.88 -2.23 14.30
CA ARG A 67 -3.96 -3.64 14.70
C ARG A 67 -4.44 -4.53 13.55
N ALA A 68 -5.42 -4.07 12.78
CA ALA A 68 -5.96 -4.82 11.65
C ALA A 68 -4.96 -4.91 10.50
N SER A 69 -4.07 -3.95 10.37
CA SER A 69 -3.13 -3.84 9.24
C SER A 69 -2.01 -4.88 9.28
N GLY A 70 -1.70 -5.44 10.45
CA GLY A 70 -0.57 -6.34 10.63
C GLY A 70 0.80 -5.66 10.58
N LEU A 71 0.83 -4.32 10.51
CA LEU A 71 2.08 -3.56 10.52
C LEU A 71 2.71 -3.58 11.93
N LEU A 72 4.03 -3.42 11.99
CA LEU A 72 4.80 -3.54 13.23
C LEU A 72 5.09 -2.19 13.90
N SER A 73 4.77 -1.09 13.25
CA SER A 73 5.03 0.25 13.74
C SER A 73 4.03 1.23 13.14
N ASP A 74 3.96 2.44 13.72
CA ASP A 74 3.27 3.56 13.09
C ASP A 74 3.76 3.70 11.65
N SER A 75 2.85 3.86 10.72
CA SER A 75 3.17 3.83 9.30
C SER A 75 2.35 4.84 8.51
N VAL A 76 2.81 5.13 7.30
CA VAL A 76 2.15 6.01 6.35
C VAL A 76 1.95 5.27 5.04
N VAL A 77 0.71 5.18 4.58
CA VAL A 77 0.41 4.67 3.24
C VAL A 77 0.61 5.81 2.25
N MET A 78 1.47 5.59 1.28
CA MET A 78 1.82 6.58 0.27
C MET A 78 1.03 6.31 -1.01
N ALA A 79 -0.17 6.88 -1.09
CA ALA A 79 -1.02 6.72 -2.28
C ALA A 79 -0.47 7.47 -3.50
N ASP A 80 0.58 8.28 -3.33
CA ASP A 80 1.34 8.92 -4.39
C ASP A 80 2.57 8.09 -4.84
N CYS A 81 2.83 6.97 -4.19
CA CYS A 81 3.93 6.08 -4.54
C CYS A 81 3.36 4.70 -4.86
N VAL A 82 2.96 4.51 -6.11
CA VAL A 82 2.27 3.33 -6.59
C VAL A 82 3.11 2.61 -7.63
N ALA A 83 2.93 1.30 -7.74
CA ALA A 83 3.63 0.50 -8.74
C ALA A 83 2.80 -0.72 -9.11
N THR A 84 2.96 -1.18 -10.33
CA THR A 84 2.50 -2.50 -10.76
C THR A 84 3.63 -3.49 -10.52
N ILE A 85 3.38 -4.51 -9.73
CA ILE A 85 4.38 -5.52 -9.40
C ILE A 85 3.87 -6.90 -9.82
N ALA A 86 4.78 -7.84 -10.03
CA ALA A 86 4.40 -9.22 -10.29
C ALA A 86 3.70 -9.81 -9.06
N VAL A 87 2.65 -10.59 -9.25
CA VAL A 87 1.96 -11.28 -8.14
C VAL A 87 2.96 -12.12 -7.34
N LYS A 88 3.89 -12.78 -8.02
CA LYS A 88 4.94 -13.58 -7.36
C LYS A 88 5.89 -12.76 -6.48
N ALA A 89 5.92 -11.43 -6.64
CA ALA A 89 6.71 -10.56 -5.77
C ALA A 89 6.03 -10.30 -4.41
N VAL A 90 4.76 -10.65 -4.30
CA VAL A 90 4.03 -10.59 -3.03
C VAL A 90 4.39 -11.80 -2.20
N ASN A 91 5.01 -11.56 -1.05
CA ASN A 91 5.44 -12.62 -0.14
C ASN A 91 4.22 -13.21 0.60
N ARG A 92 3.46 -12.34 1.28
CA ARG A 92 2.25 -12.75 2.01
C ARG A 92 1.40 -11.54 2.38
N VAL A 93 0.11 -11.78 2.60
CA VAL A 93 -0.82 -10.81 3.18
C VAL A 93 -0.64 -10.85 4.71
N ILE A 94 -0.47 -9.67 5.33
CA ILE A 94 -0.27 -9.55 6.78
C ILE A 94 -1.45 -8.92 7.51
N GLY A 95 -2.38 -8.32 6.78
CA GLY A 95 -3.56 -7.67 7.35
C GLY A 95 -4.32 -6.90 6.31
N ARG A 96 -5.06 -5.89 6.77
CA ARG A 96 -5.89 -5.07 5.88
C ARG A 96 -6.11 -3.68 6.44
N MET A 97 -6.47 -2.74 5.57
CA MET A 97 -6.84 -1.37 5.96
C MET A 97 -8.21 -1.01 5.39
N GLY A 98 -8.82 0.02 5.99
CA GLY A 98 -10.10 0.54 5.53
C GLY A 98 -9.99 1.18 4.15
N ARG A 99 -10.99 0.94 3.30
CA ARG A 99 -11.00 1.42 1.91
C ARG A 99 -11.28 2.91 1.80
N GLU A 100 -12.04 3.49 2.74
CA GLU A 100 -12.43 4.90 2.65
C GLU A 100 -11.23 5.86 2.66
N ALA A 101 -10.30 5.68 3.59
CA ALA A 101 -9.11 6.52 3.68
C ALA A 101 -8.21 6.31 2.45
N LEU A 102 -8.07 5.07 2.01
CA LEU A 102 -7.31 4.73 0.81
C LEU A 102 -7.92 5.40 -0.43
N ASP A 103 -9.23 5.31 -0.59
CA ASP A 103 -9.95 5.90 -1.73
C ASP A 103 -9.79 7.43 -1.76
N ARG A 104 -9.93 8.09 -0.61
CA ARG A 104 -9.74 9.55 -0.53
C ARG A 104 -8.35 9.95 -0.96
N ALA A 105 -7.32 9.26 -0.47
CA ALA A 105 -5.94 9.56 -0.82
C ALA A 105 -5.66 9.34 -2.31
N LEU A 106 -6.16 8.24 -2.86
CA LEU A 106 -5.99 7.93 -4.29
C LEU A 106 -6.72 8.95 -5.18
N LYS A 107 -7.90 9.40 -4.78
CA LYS A 107 -8.62 10.45 -5.52
C LYS A 107 -7.81 11.75 -5.60
N VAL A 108 -7.12 12.11 -4.53
CA VAL A 108 -6.25 13.29 -4.54
C VAL A 108 -5.08 13.09 -5.49
N THR A 109 -4.40 11.95 -5.38
CA THR A 109 -3.24 11.63 -6.22
C THR A 109 -3.60 11.63 -7.71
N LEU A 110 -4.76 11.09 -8.06
CA LEU A 110 -5.19 10.86 -9.44
C LEU A 110 -6.13 11.95 -9.98
N ASP A 111 -6.48 12.92 -9.15
CA ASP A 111 -7.40 14.00 -9.51
C ASP A 111 -8.77 13.49 -9.99
N LEU A 112 -9.36 12.64 -9.19
CA LEU A 112 -10.67 12.04 -9.48
C LEU A 112 -11.81 12.68 -8.69
#